data_20573b3ed09f586cb9ffc7ae71356748
#
_entry.id   20573b3ed09f586cb9ffc7ae71356748
#
_cell.length_a   1.000
_cell.length_b   1.000
_cell.length_c   1.000
_cell.angle_alpha   90.00
_cell.angle_beta   90.00
_cell.angle_gamma   90.00
#
_symmetry.space_group_name_H-M   'P 1'
#
loop_
_entity.id
_entity.type
_entity.pdbx_description
1 polymer ?
#
loop_
_entity_poly.entity_id
_entity_poly.type
_entity_poly.pdbx_seq_one_letter_code
_entity_poly.pdbx_strand_id
1 'polypeptide(L)'
;MKKALSLSLAGASVLAALSTFQVQAHGWVEYPSARQNTCYEDGGFWTNEIPNQACQAAFDASGAYPFVQRSEIAANVPNYRDMAHVKAIVPNGELCSAGDSAKAGLNIPSPYWQRTSITPDANNQIELVFFGKAPHNPSYWEFYLTKPSYDASLPLTWGDLELIDTAGDIFVDEQKRYRMKVTFPADRSGDAILYTRWQRIDVVGEGFYNCSDITLRSGGTTPPTDPTDPPTEPGNNLSVLGYFVPQGFGPVESGDTVRLRTFDATGTELMDISLAISANNTGTWAAELAGQFNGQQHKDWYIGIWHQEMNHYMYDNSNVFANQVHAPSANFSYALSLIKADTTPPTLPTNGWSKEKVYVAGDVVSHNGREWTAQWWTTGEEPGTTGEWGAWR
;
A
#
# COMPACT_ATOMS: atom_id res chain seq x y z
N MET A 1 -58.01 -37.63 -57.89
CA MET A 1 -56.55 -37.40 -57.60
C MET A 1 -56.40 -36.15 -56.78
N LYS A 2 -56.25 -36.28 -55.47
CA LYS A 2 -56.01 -35.14 -54.54
C LYS A 2 -54.61 -35.31 -54.01
N LYS A 3 -53.71 -34.38 -54.34
CA LYS A 3 -52.33 -34.31 -53.77
C LYS A 3 -52.41 -33.62 -52.43
N ALA A 4 -52.00 -34.33 -51.38
CA ALA A 4 -51.81 -33.74 -50.07
C ALA A 4 -50.40 -33.07 -50.01
N LEU A 5 -50.39 -31.82 -49.63
CA LEU A 5 -49.15 -31.03 -49.39
C LEU A 5 -48.86 -31.17 -47.92
N SER A 6 -47.77 -31.83 -47.59
CA SER A 6 -47.23 -31.89 -46.19
C SER A 6 -46.32 -30.67 -45.91
N LEU A 7 -46.74 -29.79 -44.98
CA LEU A 7 -45.96 -28.71 -44.47
C LEU A 7 -45.10 -29.22 -43.30
N SER A 8 -43.81 -29.27 -43.51
CA SER A 8 -42.86 -29.55 -42.41
C SER A 8 -42.50 -28.22 -41.68
N LEU A 9 -42.94 -28.10 -40.44
CA LEU A 9 -42.49 -27.03 -39.54
C LEU A 9 -41.06 -27.36 -39.04
N ALA A 10 -40.09 -26.63 -39.54
CA ALA A 10 -38.75 -26.62 -38.94
C ALA A 10 -38.76 -25.66 -37.75
N GLY A 11 -38.78 -26.22 -36.53
CA GLY A 11 -38.63 -25.45 -35.30
C GLY A 11 -37.17 -25.02 -35.13
N ALA A 12 -36.87 -23.76 -35.31
CA ALA A 12 -35.59 -23.18 -34.95
C ALA A 12 -35.55 -22.91 -33.42
N SER A 13 -34.89 -23.79 -32.70
CA SER A 13 -34.60 -23.55 -31.27
C SER A 13 -33.50 -22.50 -31.17
N VAL A 14 -33.85 -21.26 -30.80
CA VAL A 14 -32.91 -20.21 -30.42
C VAL A 14 -32.41 -20.55 -29.02
N LEU A 15 -31.22 -21.14 -28.92
CA LEU A 15 -30.49 -21.17 -27.66
C LEU A 15 -30.03 -19.73 -27.36
N ALA A 16 -30.76 -19.05 -26.49
CA ALA A 16 -30.27 -17.83 -25.83
C ALA A 16 -29.10 -18.21 -24.93
N ALA A 17 -27.88 -17.99 -25.39
CA ALA A 17 -26.70 -18.03 -24.51
C ALA A 17 -26.84 -16.88 -23.51
N LEU A 18 -27.29 -17.20 -22.30
CA LEU A 18 -27.18 -16.31 -21.16
C LEU A 18 -25.70 -16.16 -20.85
N SER A 19 -25.03 -15.19 -21.46
CA SER A 19 -23.75 -14.73 -21.01
C SER A 19 -23.96 -14.10 -19.63
N THR A 20 -23.65 -14.86 -18.59
CA THR A 20 -23.53 -14.32 -17.23
C THR A 20 -22.35 -13.36 -17.27
N PHE A 21 -22.64 -12.07 -17.29
CA PHE A 21 -21.63 -11.07 -16.99
C PHE A 21 -21.17 -11.35 -15.56
N GLN A 22 -19.97 -11.91 -15.42
CA GLN A 22 -19.32 -11.98 -14.13
C GLN A 22 -18.97 -10.55 -13.74
N VAL A 23 -19.74 -9.98 -12.83
CA VAL A 23 -19.40 -8.69 -12.22
C VAL A 23 -18.18 -8.97 -11.36
N GLN A 24 -17.02 -8.58 -11.85
CA GLN A 24 -15.77 -8.63 -11.06
C GLN A 24 -15.82 -7.54 -9.99
N ALA A 25 -15.50 -7.91 -8.76
CA ALA A 25 -15.26 -6.93 -7.72
C ALA A 25 -13.83 -6.38 -7.86
N HIS A 26 -13.62 -5.16 -7.42
CA HIS A 26 -12.28 -4.54 -7.43
C HIS A 26 -12.17 -3.54 -6.30
N GLY A 27 -11.04 -3.53 -5.60
CA GLY A 27 -10.81 -2.54 -4.56
C GLY A 27 -9.53 -2.77 -3.76
N TRP A 28 -9.22 -1.82 -2.89
CA TRP A 28 -8.05 -1.88 -2.00
C TRP A 28 -8.30 -1.10 -0.71
N VAL A 29 -7.53 -1.40 0.33
CA VAL A 29 -7.52 -0.60 1.55
C VAL A 29 -6.82 0.73 1.28
N GLU A 30 -7.58 1.81 1.37
CA GLU A 30 -7.11 3.18 1.20
C GLU A 30 -6.53 3.73 2.51
N TYR A 31 -7.14 3.35 3.65
CA TYR A 31 -6.66 3.73 4.98
C TYR A 31 -6.94 2.63 6.03
N PRO A 32 -5.93 2.23 6.82
CA PRO A 32 -4.50 2.47 6.65
C PRO A 32 -4.00 1.91 5.32
N SER A 33 -3.18 2.66 4.58
CA SER A 33 -2.86 2.33 3.19
C SER A 33 -2.23 0.94 3.04
N ALA A 34 -2.77 0.13 2.13
CA ALA A 34 -2.19 -1.16 1.79
C ALA A 34 -0.92 -1.00 0.94
N ARG A 35 0.02 -1.97 1.01
CA ARG A 35 1.32 -1.94 0.33
C ARG A 35 1.22 -1.54 -1.15
N GLN A 36 0.34 -2.19 -1.91
CA GLN A 36 0.14 -1.90 -3.33
C GLN A 36 -0.38 -0.49 -3.59
N ASN A 37 -1.20 0.04 -2.68
CA ASN A 37 -1.70 1.40 -2.78
C ASN A 37 -0.61 2.40 -2.43
N THR A 38 0.14 2.17 -1.35
CA THR A 38 1.28 3.00 -0.96
C THR A 38 2.29 3.12 -2.09
N CYS A 39 2.71 1.99 -2.69
CA CYS A 39 3.67 2.00 -3.78
C CYS A 39 3.14 2.68 -5.05
N TYR A 40 1.83 2.59 -5.31
CA TYR A 40 1.22 3.30 -6.42
C TYR A 40 1.20 4.81 -6.19
N GLU A 41 0.78 5.26 -4.99
CA GLU A 41 0.70 6.69 -4.65
C GLU A 41 2.09 7.33 -4.51
N ASP A 42 3.08 6.59 -4.00
CA ASP A 42 4.47 7.05 -3.98
C ASP A 42 5.03 7.27 -5.39
N GLY A 43 4.53 6.54 -6.37
CA GLY A 43 4.89 6.70 -7.78
C GLY A 43 6.32 6.29 -8.10
N GLY A 44 6.89 6.90 -9.14
CA GLY A 44 8.27 6.66 -9.57
C GLY A 44 8.50 5.40 -10.39
N PHE A 45 7.58 4.45 -10.40
CA PHE A 45 7.74 3.17 -11.12
C PHE A 45 7.63 3.29 -12.65
N TRP A 46 7.16 4.44 -13.16
CA TRP A 46 7.19 4.76 -14.58
C TRP A 46 8.52 5.38 -15.03
N THR A 47 9.27 5.98 -14.09
CA THR A 47 10.53 6.69 -14.35
C THR A 47 11.73 5.98 -13.74
N ASN A 48 11.52 4.83 -13.08
CA ASN A 48 12.51 4.11 -12.28
C ASN A 48 13.10 4.94 -11.13
N GLU A 49 12.25 5.77 -10.53
CA GLU A 49 12.59 6.65 -9.39
C GLU A 49 11.68 6.36 -8.19
N ILE A 50 11.51 5.07 -7.86
CA ILE A 50 10.63 4.63 -6.78
C ILE A 50 11.21 5.07 -5.43
N PRO A 51 10.49 5.91 -4.65
CA PRO A 51 11.05 6.53 -3.46
C PRO A 51 11.22 5.58 -2.27
N ASN A 52 10.40 4.55 -2.19
CA ASN A 52 10.39 3.61 -1.07
C ASN A 52 11.17 2.34 -1.41
N GLN A 53 12.15 1.97 -0.56
CA GLN A 53 12.99 0.79 -0.81
C GLN A 53 12.20 -0.53 -0.86
N ALA A 54 11.13 -0.68 -0.07
CA ALA A 54 10.30 -1.87 -0.12
C ALA A 54 9.48 -1.91 -1.42
N CYS A 55 8.98 -0.75 -1.88
CA CYS A 55 8.30 -0.64 -3.16
C CYS A 55 9.28 -0.88 -4.33
N GLN A 56 10.54 -0.42 -4.23
CA GLN A 56 11.57 -0.73 -5.22
C GLN A 56 11.84 -2.24 -5.26
N ALA A 57 12.04 -2.88 -4.11
CA ALA A 57 12.25 -4.33 -4.06
C ALA A 57 11.04 -5.11 -4.61
N ALA A 58 9.82 -4.64 -4.32
CA ALA A 58 8.60 -5.23 -4.88
C ALA A 58 8.50 -5.04 -6.40
N PHE A 59 8.93 -3.88 -6.91
CA PHE A 59 9.03 -3.61 -8.34
C PHE A 59 10.07 -4.50 -9.02
N ASP A 60 11.25 -4.65 -8.42
CA ASP A 60 12.30 -5.51 -8.94
C ASP A 60 11.85 -6.98 -9.06
N ALA A 61 11.01 -7.43 -8.12
CA ALA A 61 10.48 -8.79 -8.10
C ALA A 61 9.28 -9.01 -9.02
N SER A 62 8.43 -8.01 -9.22
CA SER A 62 7.11 -8.16 -9.88
C SER A 62 6.82 -7.11 -10.95
N GLY A 63 7.73 -6.18 -11.21
CA GLY A 63 7.47 -5.03 -12.07
C GLY A 63 6.36 -4.13 -11.50
N ALA A 64 5.80 -3.27 -12.34
CA ALA A 64 4.71 -2.35 -11.95
C ALA A 64 3.36 -3.04 -11.73
N TYR A 65 3.22 -4.31 -12.10
CA TYR A 65 1.93 -4.99 -12.16
C TYR A 65 1.14 -4.94 -10.84
N PRO A 66 1.71 -5.26 -9.65
CA PRO A 66 0.96 -5.19 -8.39
C PRO A 66 0.51 -3.78 -8.02
N PHE A 67 1.16 -2.74 -8.54
CA PHE A 67 0.82 -1.35 -8.26
C PHE A 67 -0.29 -0.85 -9.20
N VAL A 68 -0.16 -1.07 -10.51
CA VAL A 68 -1.17 -0.65 -11.48
C VAL A 68 -2.45 -1.47 -11.36
N GLN A 69 -2.35 -2.73 -10.96
CA GLN A 69 -3.47 -3.61 -10.65
C GLN A 69 -3.78 -3.67 -9.14
N ARG A 70 -3.56 -2.57 -8.42
CA ARG A 70 -3.77 -2.49 -6.97
C ARG A 70 -5.18 -2.87 -6.53
N SER A 71 -6.15 -2.80 -7.42
CA SER A 71 -7.55 -3.18 -7.15
C SER A 71 -7.81 -4.68 -7.23
N GLU A 72 -6.83 -5.48 -7.61
CA GLU A 72 -6.98 -6.89 -7.94
C GLU A 72 -6.02 -7.79 -7.13
N ILE A 73 -5.67 -7.40 -5.91
CA ILE A 73 -4.97 -8.33 -5.01
C ILE A 73 -6.01 -9.29 -4.46
N ALA A 74 -6.34 -10.30 -5.28
CA ALA A 74 -7.50 -11.15 -5.08
C ALA A 74 -7.22 -12.60 -5.50
N ALA A 75 -7.99 -13.51 -4.94
CA ALA A 75 -8.04 -14.92 -5.33
C ALA A 75 -9.47 -15.44 -5.35
N ASN A 76 -9.76 -16.32 -6.31
CA ASN A 76 -11.03 -17.04 -6.35
C ASN A 76 -10.97 -18.24 -5.40
N VAL A 77 -11.79 -18.23 -4.37
CA VAL A 77 -11.88 -19.25 -3.34
C VAL A 77 -13.33 -19.73 -3.22
N PRO A 78 -13.81 -20.64 -4.09
CA PRO A 78 -15.22 -21.05 -4.08
C PRO A 78 -15.71 -21.57 -2.73
N ASN A 79 -14.86 -22.27 -1.98
CA ASN A 79 -15.16 -22.71 -0.62
C ASN A 79 -14.57 -21.76 0.44
N TYR A 80 -14.87 -20.46 0.32
CA TYR A 80 -14.29 -19.38 1.13
C TYR A 80 -14.62 -19.44 2.62
N ARG A 81 -15.59 -20.25 3.05
CA ARG A 81 -15.94 -20.45 4.46
C ARG A 81 -15.05 -21.48 5.13
N ASP A 82 -14.39 -22.32 4.36
CA ASP A 82 -13.39 -23.28 4.85
C ASP A 82 -12.00 -22.63 4.82
N MET A 83 -11.50 -22.26 5.99
CA MET A 83 -10.19 -21.64 6.12
C MET A 83 -9.03 -22.56 5.70
N ALA A 84 -9.20 -23.88 5.73
CA ALA A 84 -8.19 -24.78 5.20
C ALA A 84 -8.09 -24.65 3.67
N HIS A 85 -9.24 -24.46 2.99
CA HIS A 85 -9.28 -24.20 1.56
C HIS A 85 -8.73 -22.80 1.21
N VAL A 86 -9.09 -21.78 1.99
CA VAL A 86 -8.52 -20.43 1.82
C VAL A 86 -6.99 -20.46 1.89
N LYS A 87 -6.44 -21.12 2.93
CA LYS A 87 -4.99 -21.24 3.14
C LYS A 87 -4.28 -22.09 2.09
N ALA A 88 -4.99 -22.96 1.41
CA ALA A 88 -4.44 -23.74 0.29
C ALA A 88 -4.29 -22.91 -0.98
N ILE A 89 -5.17 -21.92 -1.19
CA ILE A 89 -5.16 -21.03 -2.35
C ILE A 89 -4.29 -19.79 -2.09
N VAL A 90 -4.31 -19.28 -0.86
CA VAL A 90 -3.46 -18.17 -0.41
C VAL A 90 -2.51 -18.73 0.66
N PRO A 91 -1.39 -19.35 0.25
CA PRO A 91 -0.52 -20.06 1.16
C PRO A 91 0.35 -19.15 2.02
N ASN A 92 0.96 -19.71 3.05
CA ASN A 92 1.94 -19.03 3.88
C ASN A 92 3.06 -18.43 3.03
N GLY A 93 3.46 -17.20 3.31
CA GLY A 93 4.46 -16.46 2.56
C GLY A 93 3.90 -15.71 1.34
N GLU A 94 2.63 -15.93 0.98
CA GLU A 94 2.01 -15.32 -0.21
C GLU A 94 0.74 -14.51 0.14
N LEU A 95 0.57 -14.15 1.41
CA LEU A 95 -0.66 -13.53 1.90
C LEU A 95 -0.92 -12.15 1.27
N CYS A 96 0.13 -11.32 1.15
CA CYS A 96 -0.01 -9.94 0.63
C CYS A 96 -0.18 -9.86 -0.89
N SER A 97 0.08 -10.97 -1.61
CA SER A 97 -0.17 -11.10 -3.05
C SER A 97 -1.44 -11.88 -3.38
N ALA A 98 -2.19 -12.34 -2.37
CA ALA A 98 -3.34 -13.25 -2.54
C ALA A 98 -2.99 -14.59 -3.24
N GLY A 99 -1.76 -15.09 -3.09
CA GLY A 99 -1.27 -16.30 -3.76
C GLY A 99 -0.90 -16.09 -5.24
N ASP A 100 -0.92 -14.86 -5.74
CA ASP A 100 -0.57 -14.55 -7.12
C ASP A 100 0.93 -14.28 -7.25
N SER A 101 1.64 -15.16 -7.97
CA SER A 101 3.08 -15.04 -8.21
C SER A 101 3.47 -13.79 -9.00
N ALA A 102 2.58 -13.26 -9.86
CA ALA A 102 2.82 -12.01 -10.58
C ALA A 102 2.85 -10.78 -9.65
N LYS A 103 2.40 -10.94 -8.40
CA LYS A 103 2.36 -9.90 -7.36
C LYS A 103 3.25 -10.23 -6.16
N ALA A 104 4.13 -11.24 -6.30
CA ALA A 104 4.95 -11.79 -5.22
C ALA A 104 5.82 -10.74 -4.51
N GLY A 105 6.19 -9.65 -5.19
CA GLY A 105 6.91 -8.53 -4.60
C GLY A 105 6.24 -7.93 -3.36
N LEU A 106 4.90 -8.00 -3.26
CA LEU A 106 4.17 -7.51 -2.09
C LEU A 106 4.40 -8.38 -0.82
N ASN A 107 4.93 -9.59 -0.98
CA ASN A 107 5.21 -10.50 0.14
C ASN A 107 6.60 -10.33 0.73
N ILE A 108 7.47 -9.53 0.12
CA ILE A 108 8.87 -9.40 0.53
C ILE A 108 8.93 -8.90 1.98
N PRO A 109 9.61 -9.63 2.88
CA PRO A 109 9.91 -9.12 4.22
C PRO A 109 10.83 -7.90 4.09
N SER A 110 10.43 -6.79 4.69
CA SER A 110 11.24 -5.57 4.63
C SER A 110 10.91 -4.64 5.80
N PRO A 111 11.90 -4.10 6.49
CA PRO A 111 11.69 -3.06 7.49
C PRO A 111 11.31 -1.72 6.84
N TYR A 112 11.47 -1.58 5.53
CA TYR A 112 11.24 -0.35 4.78
C TYR A 112 9.81 -0.21 4.24
N TRP A 113 8.90 -1.17 4.50
CA TRP A 113 7.49 -0.94 4.23
C TRP A 113 7.02 0.28 5.01
N GLN A 114 6.49 1.26 4.29
CA GLN A 114 5.95 2.48 4.90
C GLN A 114 4.78 2.14 5.80
N ARG A 115 4.85 2.61 7.06
CA ARG A 115 3.82 2.35 8.07
C ARG A 115 2.91 3.55 8.24
N THR A 116 1.62 3.28 8.27
CA THR A 116 0.63 4.27 8.73
C THR A 116 0.62 4.27 10.25
N SER A 117 0.94 5.41 10.86
CA SER A 117 0.80 5.59 12.31
C SER A 117 -0.68 5.75 12.66
N ILE A 118 -1.22 4.88 13.49
CA ILE A 118 -2.62 4.92 13.89
C ILE A 118 -2.77 4.95 15.41
N THR A 119 -3.71 5.77 15.89
CA THR A 119 -4.09 5.83 17.30
C THR A 119 -5.57 5.47 17.38
N PRO A 120 -5.92 4.28 17.91
CA PRO A 120 -7.31 3.93 18.13
C PRO A 120 -8.01 4.91 19.06
N ASP A 121 -9.30 5.10 18.87
CA ASP A 121 -10.15 5.95 19.73
C ASP A 121 -10.34 5.35 21.14
N ALA A 122 -11.14 6.01 21.98
CA ALA A 122 -11.43 5.55 23.34
C ALA A 122 -12.12 4.18 23.42
N ASN A 123 -12.63 3.67 22.31
CA ASN A 123 -13.21 2.33 22.15
C ASN A 123 -12.22 1.33 21.53
N ASN A 124 -10.95 1.70 21.41
CA ASN A 124 -9.91 0.97 20.68
C ASN A 124 -10.25 0.75 19.21
N GLN A 125 -10.93 1.70 18.55
CA GLN A 125 -11.38 1.58 17.17
C GLN A 125 -10.69 2.60 16.27
N ILE A 126 -10.51 2.21 15.00
CA ILE A 126 -10.20 3.13 13.89
C ILE A 126 -11.31 3.04 12.84
N GLU A 127 -11.46 4.06 12.02
CA GLU A 127 -12.20 3.94 10.76
C GLU A 127 -11.26 3.40 9.69
N LEU A 128 -11.49 2.17 9.22
CA LEU A 128 -10.83 1.62 8.04
C LEU A 128 -11.60 2.04 6.80
N VAL A 129 -10.88 2.50 5.79
CA VAL A 129 -11.47 2.90 4.50
C VAL A 129 -10.97 1.98 3.40
N PHE A 130 -11.90 1.35 2.71
CA PHE A 130 -11.62 0.52 1.54
C PHE A 130 -12.28 1.13 0.31
N PHE A 131 -11.51 1.43 -0.71
CA PHE A 131 -12.05 1.92 -1.97
C PHE A 131 -12.55 0.77 -2.83
N GLY A 132 -13.86 0.76 -3.11
CA GLY A 132 -14.50 -0.21 -4.00
C GLY A 132 -14.54 0.30 -5.42
N LYS A 133 -13.50 0.10 -6.21
CA LYS A 133 -13.47 0.48 -7.64
C LYS A 133 -14.65 -0.16 -8.39
N ALA A 134 -14.93 -1.42 -8.09
CA ALA A 134 -16.14 -2.13 -8.48
C ALA A 134 -16.75 -2.77 -7.21
N PRO A 135 -17.72 -2.10 -6.54
CA PRO A 135 -18.35 -2.61 -5.33
C PRO A 135 -19.10 -3.92 -5.59
N HIS A 136 -19.15 -4.77 -4.57
CA HIS A 136 -19.90 -6.03 -4.63
C HIS A 136 -20.56 -6.34 -3.30
N ASN A 137 -21.85 -6.65 -3.37
CA ASN A 137 -22.68 -7.14 -2.26
C ASN A 137 -23.51 -8.34 -2.76
N PRO A 138 -23.79 -9.34 -1.92
CA PRO A 138 -23.37 -9.42 -0.52
C PRO A 138 -21.90 -9.81 -0.34
N SER A 139 -21.32 -9.34 0.76
CA SER A 139 -19.92 -9.59 1.12
C SER A 139 -19.73 -9.58 2.64
N TYR A 140 -18.55 -9.95 3.12
CA TYR A 140 -18.14 -9.77 4.51
C TYR A 140 -16.65 -9.46 4.60
N TRP A 141 -16.22 -9.01 5.78
CA TRP A 141 -14.88 -8.56 6.05
C TRP A 141 -14.29 -9.28 7.24
N GLU A 142 -13.01 -9.58 7.17
CA GLU A 142 -12.21 -10.10 8.27
C GLU A 142 -10.96 -9.23 8.41
N PHE A 143 -10.66 -8.84 9.64
CA PHE A 143 -9.52 -8.02 9.98
C PHE A 143 -8.60 -8.82 10.89
N TYR A 144 -7.38 -9.01 10.44
CA TYR A 144 -6.37 -9.74 11.18
C TYR A 144 -5.21 -8.80 11.52
N LEU A 145 -4.59 -9.04 12.64
CA LEU A 145 -3.41 -8.31 13.08
C LEU A 145 -2.27 -9.30 13.30
N THR A 146 -1.03 -8.91 12.95
CA THR A 146 0.11 -9.75 13.32
C THR A 146 0.26 -9.85 14.82
N LYS A 147 0.60 -11.03 15.32
CA LYS A 147 0.86 -11.27 16.73
C LYS A 147 2.11 -10.52 17.20
N PRO A 148 2.26 -10.22 18.50
CA PRO A 148 3.48 -9.60 19.02
C PRO A 148 4.77 -10.39 18.76
N SER A 149 4.65 -11.71 18.54
CA SER A 149 5.76 -12.61 18.26
C SER A 149 6.16 -12.66 16.77
N TYR A 150 5.47 -11.91 15.90
CA TYR A 150 5.77 -11.89 14.47
C TYR A 150 7.15 -11.28 14.21
N ASP A 151 7.98 -11.99 13.44
CA ASP A 151 9.27 -11.51 12.98
C ASP A 151 9.12 -10.91 11.57
N ALA A 152 9.21 -9.59 11.48
CA ALA A 152 9.05 -8.86 10.22
C ALA A 152 10.19 -9.10 9.20
N SER A 153 11.25 -9.82 9.60
CA SER A 153 12.30 -10.29 8.68
C SER A 153 11.92 -11.57 7.92
N LEU A 154 10.81 -12.18 8.27
CA LEU A 154 10.29 -13.42 7.68
C LEU A 154 9.02 -13.16 6.86
N PRO A 155 8.73 -13.98 5.84
CA PRO A 155 7.48 -13.89 5.10
C PRO A 155 6.27 -14.12 6.01
N LEU A 156 5.23 -13.31 5.84
CA LEU A 156 4.00 -13.39 6.64
C LEU A 156 3.29 -14.73 6.43
N THR A 157 2.91 -15.37 7.53
CA THR A 157 2.13 -16.61 7.52
C THR A 157 0.78 -16.46 8.22
N TRP A 158 -0.17 -17.34 7.95
CA TRP A 158 -1.44 -17.39 8.68
C TRP A 158 -1.25 -17.67 10.18
N GLY A 159 -0.13 -18.30 10.54
CA GLY A 159 0.24 -18.56 11.93
C GLY A 159 0.60 -17.31 12.71
N ASP A 160 1.05 -16.27 12.01
CA ASP A 160 1.44 -14.98 12.59
C ASP A 160 0.25 -14.05 12.83
N LEU A 161 -0.91 -14.39 12.29
CA LEU A 161 -2.11 -13.57 12.34
C LEU A 161 -3.07 -14.00 13.45
N GLU A 162 -3.74 -13.04 14.05
CA GLU A 162 -4.92 -13.21 14.90
C GLU A 162 -6.09 -12.42 14.31
N LEU A 163 -7.30 -13.00 14.29
CA LEU A 163 -8.51 -12.31 13.89
C LEU A 163 -8.89 -11.34 15.02
N ILE A 164 -8.93 -10.04 14.71
CA ILE A 164 -9.24 -9.01 15.70
C ILE A 164 -10.68 -8.47 15.58
N ASP A 165 -11.24 -8.47 14.37
CA ASP A 165 -12.60 -7.99 14.15
C ASP A 165 -13.19 -8.52 12.84
N THR A 166 -14.50 -8.39 12.66
CA THR A 166 -15.23 -8.75 11.45
C THR A 166 -16.34 -7.73 11.16
N ALA A 167 -16.65 -7.53 9.87
CA ALA A 167 -17.82 -6.78 9.47
C ALA A 167 -18.67 -7.60 8.48
N GLY A 168 -19.97 -7.40 8.53
CA GLY A 168 -20.92 -8.04 7.63
C GLY A 168 -21.03 -7.30 6.29
N ASP A 169 -22.25 -7.33 5.75
CA ASP A 169 -22.56 -6.71 4.47
C ASP A 169 -22.63 -5.19 4.60
N ILE A 170 -21.57 -4.50 4.21
CA ILE A 170 -21.43 -3.05 4.23
C ILE A 170 -21.61 -2.51 2.82
N PHE A 171 -22.28 -1.36 2.68
CA PHE A 171 -22.46 -0.69 1.40
C PHE A 171 -21.48 0.49 1.27
N VAL A 172 -21.06 0.75 0.05
CA VAL A 172 -20.21 1.91 -0.26
C VAL A 172 -20.97 3.22 -0.10
N ASP A 173 -20.23 4.27 0.26
CA ASP A 173 -20.71 5.66 0.19
C ASP A 173 -20.76 6.18 -1.27
N GLU A 174 -21.15 7.44 -1.46
CA GLU A 174 -21.23 8.10 -2.76
C GLU A 174 -19.86 8.19 -3.47
N GLN A 175 -18.77 8.13 -2.72
CA GLN A 175 -17.40 8.14 -3.21
C GLN A 175 -16.84 6.73 -3.45
N LYS A 176 -17.69 5.70 -3.40
CA LYS A 176 -17.34 4.28 -3.53
C LYS A 176 -16.42 3.76 -2.43
N ARG A 177 -16.51 4.28 -1.22
CA ARG A 177 -15.75 3.82 -0.07
C ARG A 177 -16.61 2.99 0.86
N TYR A 178 -16.12 1.83 1.25
CA TYR A 178 -16.60 1.10 2.42
C TYR A 178 -15.88 1.67 3.64
N ARG A 179 -16.65 2.16 4.61
CA ARG A 179 -16.13 2.71 5.87
C ARG A 179 -16.53 1.79 7.01
N MET A 180 -15.56 1.29 7.74
CA MET A 180 -15.78 0.30 8.78
C MET A 180 -14.99 0.66 10.03
N LYS A 181 -15.63 0.54 11.19
CA LYS A 181 -14.91 0.60 12.45
C LYS A 181 -14.28 -0.76 12.72
N VAL A 182 -12.98 -0.75 12.95
CA VAL A 182 -12.20 -1.94 13.28
C VAL A 182 -11.68 -1.79 14.71
N THR A 183 -11.96 -2.76 15.55
CA THR A 183 -11.57 -2.77 16.96
C THR A 183 -10.23 -3.49 17.13
N PHE A 184 -9.29 -2.82 17.76
CA PHE A 184 -7.98 -3.39 18.09
C PHE A 184 -7.95 -3.91 19.52
N PRO A 185 -7.13 -4.93 19.84
CA PRO A 185 -6.88 -5.32 21.22
C PRO A 185 -6.28 -4.15 22.01
N ALA A 186 -6.80 -3.90 23.22
CA ALA A 186 -6.45 -2.71 24.01
C ALA A 186 -4.98 -2.67 24.49
N ASP A 187 -4.33 -3.81 24.53
CA ASP A 187 -2.94 -4.00 24.98
C ASP A 187 -1.93 -4.01 23.81
N ARG A 188 -2.40 -3.74 22.58
CA ARG A 188 -1.55 -3.76 21.40
C ARG A 188 -0.98 -2.38 21.08
N SER A 189 0.34 -2.36 20.88
CA SER A 189 1.08 -1.19 20.45
C SER A 189 2.29 -1.61 19.63
N GLY A 190 2.93 -0.65 18.95
CA GLY A 190 4.10 -0.89 18.11
C GLY A 190 3.75 -1.30 16.68
N ASP A 191 4.77 -1.77 15.96
CA ASP A 191 4.67 -2.12 14.56
C ASP A 191 3.88 -3.42 14.35
N ALA A 192 3.01 -3.41 13.35
CA ALA A 192 2.20 -4.57 12.99
C ALA A 192 1.80 -4.50 11.51
N ILE A 193 1.30 -5.62 10.98
CA ILE A 193 0.59 -5.65 9.71
C ILE A 193 -0.89 -5.87 10.03
N LEU A 194 -1.74 -4.94 9.56
CA LEU A 194 -3.18 -5.12 9.49
C LEU A 194 -3.49 -5.81 8.17
N TYR A 195 -3.94 -7.05 8.26
CA TYR A 195 -4.31 -7.86 7.10
C TYR A 195 -5.82 -7.86 6.94
N THR A 196 -6.31 -7.26 5.85
CA THR A 196 -7.73 -7.12 5.55
C THR A 196 -8.14 -8.09 4.46
N ARG A 197 -9.15 -8.91 4.74
CA ARG A 197 -9.81 -9.78 3.77
C ARG A 197 -11.23 -9.30 3.52
N TRP A 198 -11.52 -8.86 2.28
CA TRP A 198 -12.87 -8.63 1.78
C TRP A 198 -13.33 -9.83 0.98
N GLN A 199 -14.40 -10.48 1.38
CA GLN A 199 -14.87 -11.73 0.80
C GLN A 199 -16.26 -11.57 0.20
N ARG A 200 -16.39 -11.82 -1.09
CA ARG A 200 -17.68 -11.91 -1.78
C ARG A 200 -18.44 -13.16 -1.36
N ILE A 201 -19.75 -13.04 -1.28
CA ILE A 201 -20.68 -14.16 -0.99
C ILE A 201 -21.36 -14.55 -2.31
N ASP A 202 -20.66 -15.33 -3.13
CA ASP A 202 -21.17 -15.87 -4.38
C ASP A 202 -20.45 -17.19 -4.75
N VAL A 203 -20.82 -17.78 -5.88
CA VAL A 203 -20.27 -19.07 -6.32
C VAL A 203 -18.80 -19.01 -6.75
N VAL A 204 -18.29 -17.84 -7.12
CA VAL A 204 -16.89 -17.62 -7.50
C VAL A 204 -16.04 -17.52 -6.24
N GLY A 205 -16.59 -16.89 -5.19
CA GLY A 205 -15.94 -16.72 -3.90
C GLY A 205 -14.68 -15.89 -3.98
N GLU A 206 -14.66 -14.84 -4.83
CA GLU A 206 -13.51 -13.97 -4.94
C GLU A 206 -13.27 -13.24 -3.60
N GLY A 207 -12.06 -13.40 -3.06
CA GLY A 207 -11.60 -12.69 -1.87
C GLY A 207 -10.47 -11.72 -2.21
N PHE A 208 -10.47 -10.55 -1.58
CA PHE A 208 -9.45 -9.51 -1.72
C PHE A 208 -8.61 -9.45 -0.46
N TYR A 209 -7.31 -9.43 -0.60
CA TYR A 209 -6.34 -9.59 0.49
C TYR A 209 -5.36 -8.41 0.48
N ASN A 210 -5.32 -7.64 1.57
CA ASN A 210 -4.52 -6.44 1.65
C ASN A 210 -3.66 -6.45 2.90
N CYS A 211 -2.38 -6.18 2.75
CA CYS A 211 -1.44 -5.94 3.85
C CYS A 211 -1.23 -4.43 4.01
N SER A 212 -1.60 -3.88 5.15
CA SER A 212 -1.30 -2.51 5.55
C SER A 212 -0.28 -2.54 6.68
N ASP A 213 0.90 -2.00 6.46
CA ASP A 213 1.91 -1.86 7.51
C ASP A 213 1.54 -0.67 8.38
N ILE A 214 1.47 -0.87 9.70
CA ILE A 214 1.00 0.13 10.65
C ILE A 214 1.93 0.22 11.85
N THR A 215 1.93 1.37 12.52
CA THR A 215 2.43 1.53 13.87
C THR A 215 1.27 1.88 14.78
N LEU A 216 0.88 0.94 15.65
CA LEU A 216 -0.17 1.12 16.66
C LEU A 216 0.35 1.94 17.82
N ARG A 217 -0.32 3.05 18.10
CA ARG A 217 -0.11 3.85 19.30
C ARG A 217 -1.15 3.47 20.34
N SER A 218 -0.75 3.36 21.59
CA SER A 218 -1.68 3.07 22.67
C SER A 218 -2.76 4.14 22.76
N GLY A 219 -4.02 3.77 22.48
CA GLY A 219 -5.20 4.59 22.72
C GLY A 219 -5.59 4.51 24.18
N GLY A 220 -4.97 5.26 25.05
CA GLY A 220 -5.29 5.25 26.48
C GLY A 220 -4.77 6.49 27.16
N THR A 221 -5.58 7.04 28.08
CA THR A 221 -5.18 8.08 29.01
C THR A 221 -4.02 7.59 29.89
N THR A 222 -2.84 7.85 29.48
CA THR A 222 -1.48 7.73 30.03
C THR A 222 -0.60 6.79 29.20
N PRO A 223 0.46 7.32 28.56
CA PRO A 223 1.51 6.49 27.97
C PRO A 223 2.17 5.65 29.06
N PRO A 224 2.57 4.38 28.78
CA PRO A 224 3.52 3.70 29.63
C PRO A 224 4.80 4.53 29.61
N THR A 225 5.32 4.83 30.76
CA THR A 225 6.63 5.46 30.93
C THR A 225 7.71 4.48 30.49
N ASP A 226 8.03 4.49 29.21
CA ASP A 226 9.36 4.10 28.76
C ASP A 226 10.29 5.24 29.19
N PRO A 227 11.43 4.98 29.86
CA PRO A 227 12.35 6.03 30.30
C PRO A 227 12.89 6.92 29.18
N THR A 228 12.54 6.67 27.93
CA THR A 228 12.92 7.43 26.72
C THR A 228 11.81 8.24 26.09
N ASP A 229 10.52 8.09 26.52
CA ASP A 229 9.44 8.93 26.03
C ASP A 229 9.34 10.23 26.82
N PRO A 230 9.42 11.42 26.18
CA PRO A 230 9.19 12.67 26.88
C PRO A 230 7.74 12.77 27.36
N PRO A 231 7.49 13.30 28.56
CA PRO A 231 6.15 13.41 29.14
C PRO A 231 5.22 14.28 28.26
N THR A 232 3.97 13.86 28.12
CA THR A 232 2.92 14.69 27.49
C THR A 232 2.63 15.86 28.42
N GLU A 233 3.10 17.03 28.04
CA GLU A 233 3.00 18.24 28.86
C GLU A 233 1.73 19.04 28.55
N PRO A 234 1.04 19.59 29.60
CA PRO A 234 -0.09 20.49 29.39
C PRO A 234 0.41 21.84 28.88
N GLY A 235 0.04 22.21 27.66
CA GLY A 235 0.30 23.56 27.15
C GLY A 235 0.58 23.69 25.67
N ASN A 236 0.87 22.63 24.95
CA ASN A 236 0.91 22.67 23.48
C ASN A 236 -0.40 22.15 22.89
N ASN A 237 -0.88 22.78 21.82
CA ASN A 237 -2.10 22.39 21.12
C ASN A 237 -1.84 21.32 20.04
N LEU A 238 -0.60 20.83 19.90
CA LEU A 238 -0.24 19.86 18.87
C LEU A 238 -0.07 18.46 19.46
N SER A 239 -0.49 17.48 18.70
CA SER A 239 -0.33 16.05 19.02
C SER A 239 1.00 15.54 18.48
N VAL A 240 1.73 14.74 19.27
CA VAL A 240 2.93 14.02 18.81
C VAL A 240 2.51 12.87 17.92
N LEU A 241 3.02 12.81 16.69
CA LEU A 241 2.80 11.71 15.77
C LEU A 241 3.90 10.65 15.83
N GLY A 242 5.13 11.03 16.14
CA GLY A 242 6.27 10.11 16.23
C GLY A 242 7.60 10.83 16.14
N TYR A 243 8.69 10.07 16.23
CA TYR A 243 10.02 10.59 16.02
C TYR A 243 10.24 10.92 14.55
N PHE A 244 10.76 12.13 14.26
CA PHE A 244 11.00 12.58 12.90
C PHE A 244 11.93 11.64 12.13
N VAL A 245 13.07 11.29 12.72
CA VAL A 245 13.97 10.27 12.18
C VAL A 245 13.84 9.02 13.04
N PRO A 246 13.22 7.94 12.54
CA PRO A 246 13.09 6.69 13.29
C PRO A 246 14.45 6.02 13.46
N GLN A 247 14.64 5.28 14.55
CA GLN A 247 15.83 4.47 14.72
C GLN A 247 15.92 3.44 13.59
N GLY A 248 17.12 3.29 13.01
CA GLY A 248 17.33 2.40 11.88
C GLY A 248 16.97 3.02 10.52
N PHE A 249 16.58 4.30 10.47
CA PHE A 249 16.53 5.02 9.20
C PHE A 249 17.91 4.93 8.54
N GLY A 250 17.98 4.32 7.38
CA GLY A 250 19.22 3.82 6.75
C GLY A 250 20.28 4.90 6.53
N PRO A 251 21.50 4.51 6.19
CA PRO A 251 22.55 5.46 5.90
C PRO A 251 22.14 6.35 4.72
N VAL A 252 22.15 7.66 4.97
CA VAL A 252 21.88 8.69 3.96
C VAL A 252 23.21 9.10 3.33
N GLU A 253 23.30 8.97 2.00
CA GLU A 253 24.53 9.17 1.25
C GLU A 253 24.37 10.27 0.20
N SER A 254 25.50 10.82 -0.27
CA SER A 254 25.48 11.83 -1.33
C SER A 254 24.89 11.25 -2.63
N GLY A 255 23.92 11.95 -3.21
CA GLY A 255 23.12 11.52 -4.35
C GLY A 255 21.72 11.04 -3.99
N ASP A 256 21.50 10.65 -2.73
CA ASP A 256 20.18 10.27 -2.24
C ASP A 256 19.20 11.45 -2.22
N THR A 257 17.93 11.16 -2.04
CA THR A 257 16.90 12.16 -1.72
C THR A 257 16.14 11.69 -0.48
N VAL A 258 15.91 12.58 0.48
CA VAL A 258 15.02 12.33 1.61
C VAL A 258 13.73 13.10 1.38
N ARG A 259 12.59 12.41 1.44
CA ARG A 259 11.26 12.97 1.20
C ARG A 259 10.40 12.87 2.46
N LEU A 260 9.79 13.96 2.85
CA LEU A 260 8.85 14.05 3.97
C LEU A 260 7.48 14.42 3.42
N ARG A 261 6.47 13.62 3.75
CA ARG A 261 5.07 13.85 3.39
C ARG A 261 4.20 13.88 4.64
N THR A 262 3.16 14.68 4.64
CA THR A 262 2.17 14.71 5.73
C THR A 262 0.76 14.56 5.19
N PHE A 263 -0.10 13.96 6.02
CA PHE A 263 -1.47 13.61 5.61
C PHE A 263 -2.45 13.99 6.72
N ASP A 264 -3.65 14.41 6.34
CA ASP A 264 -4.75 14.61 7.27
C ASP A 264 -5.37 13.29 7.75
N ALA A 265 -6.40 13.38 8.59
CA ALA A 265 -7.11 12.22 9.15
C ALA A 265 -7.82 11.37 8.08
N THR A 266 -8.01 11.88 6.86
CA THR A 266 -8.63 11.17 5.73
C THR A 266 -7.60 10.56 4.78
N GLY A 267 -6.29 10.78 5.05
CA GLY A 267 -5.21 10.36 4.18
C GLY A 267 -4.93 11.33 3.02
N THR A 268 -5.57 12.51 3.00
CA THR A 268 -5.26 13.54 2.01
C THR A 268 -3.88 14.13 2.30
N GLU A 269 -3.03 14.16 1.28
CA GLU A 269 -1.70 14.75 1.38
C GLU A 269 -1.79 16.25 1.61
N LEU A 270 -1.11 16.73 2.63
CA LEU A 270 -1.06 18.15 3.02
C LEU A 270 0.23 18.82 2.59
N MET A 271 1.36 18.12 2.72
CA MET A 271 2.69 18.61 2.36
C MET A 271 3.53 17.50 1.78
N ASP A 272 4.40 17.85 0.84
CA ASP A 272 5.39 16.99 0.21
C ASP A 272 6.68 17.79 0.02
N ILE A 273 7.73 17.40 0.73
CA ILE A 273 9.02 18.09 0.73
C ILE A 273 10.11 17.07 0.44
N SER A 274 10.91 17.34 -0.59
CA SER A 274 12.04 16.50 -0.97
C SER A 274 13.34 17.29 -0.83
N LEU A 275 14.32 16.68 -0.14
CA LEU A 275 15.67 17.23 0.04
C LEU A 275 16.67 16.35 -0.69
N ALA A 276 17.31 16.90 -1.71
CA ALA A 276 18.44 16.24 -2.37
C ALA A 276 19.68 16.23 -1.46
N ILE A 277 20.30 15.09 -1.34
CA ILE A 277 21.49 14.89 -0.51
C ILE A 277 22.75 15.05 -1.34
N SER A 278 23.63 15.89 -0.86
CA SER A 278 24.96 16.15 -1.42
C SER A 278 26.04 15.84 -0.39
N ALA A 279 27.29 15.83 -0.79
CA ALA A 279 28.40 15.66 0.14
C ALA A 279 28.43 16.71 1.27
N ASN A 280 27.76 17.87 1.06
CA ASN A 280 27.76 18.97 2.02
C ASN A 280 26.68 18.83 3.11
N ASN A 281 25.62 18.04 2.88
CA ASN A 281 24.49 17.92 3.82
C ASN A 281 24.19 16.50 4.29
N THR A 282 25.01 15.51 3.96
CA THR A 282 24.85 14.13 4.47
C THR A 282 24.78 14.03 5.99
N GLY A 283 25.47 14.90 6.70
CA GLY A 283 25.46 14.95 8.18
C GLY A 283 24.41 15.90 8.77
N THR A 284 23.78 16.76 7.97
CA THR A 284 22.87 17.82 8.43
C THR A 284 21.48 17.75 7.78
N TRP A 285 21.26 16.78 6.90
CA TRP A 285 20.03 16.65 6.10
C TRP A 285 18.76 16.70 6.96
N ALA A 286 18.78 16.06 8.14
CA ALA A 286 17.60 16.01 9.00
C ALA A 286 17.24 17.38 9.55
N ALA A 287 18.24 18.15 9.99
CA ALA A 287 18.03 19.53 10.44
C ALA A 287 17.60 20.45 9.29
N GLU A 288 18.18 20.26 8.11
CA GLU A 288 17.83 21.03 6.91
C GLU A 288 16.39 20.74 6.46
N LEU A 289 15.99 19.47 6.38
CA LEU A 289 14.64 19.07 6.02
C LEU A 289 13.62 19.54 7.06
N ALA A 290 13.92 19.39 8.36
CA ALA A 290 13.09 19.93 9.43
C ALA A 290 12.97 21.45 9.35
N GLY A 291 14.07 22.15 9.03
CA GLY A 291 14.07 23.60 8.82
C GLY A 291 13.19 24.03 7.66
N GLN A 292 13.25 23.33 6.53
CA GLN A 292 12.37 23.57 5.38
C GLN A 292 10.90 23.32 5.74
N PHE A 293 10.61 22.25 6.47
CA PHE A 293 9.27 21.93 6.94
C PHE A 293 8.73 22.98 7.89
N ASN A 294 9.47 23.32 8.93
CA ASN A 294 9.06 24.30 9.95
C ASN A 294 8.97 25.73 9.39
N GLY A 295 9.69 26.03 8.32
CA GLY A 295 9.66 27.31 7.62
C GLY A 295 8.45 27.48 6.70
N GLN A 296 7.72 26.42 6.40
CA GLN A 296 6.46 26.52 5.67
C GLN A 296 5.39 27.11 6.58
N GLN A 297 4.56 28.02 6.08
CA GLN A 297 3.55 28.75 6.86
C GLN A 297 2.35 27.89 7.32
N HIS A 298 2.56 26.63 7.61
CA HIS A 298 1.55 25.74 8.20
C HIS A 298 1.60 25.90 9.72
N LYS A 299 0.69 26.68 10.25
CA LYS A 299 0.67 27.11 11.67
C LYS A 299 0.53 25.99 12.70
N ASP A 300 0.25 24.78 12.24
CA ASP A 300 -0.24 23.70 13.11
C ASP A 300 0.58 22.41 12.96
N TRP A 301 1.80 22.49 12.40
CA TRP A 301 2.74 21.38 12.32
C TRP A 301 4.14 21.84 12.73
N TYR A 302 4.89 20.97 13.40
CA TYR A 302 6.26 21.25 13.78
C TYR A 302 7.10 19.98 13.88
N ILE A 303 8.37 20.07 13.54
CA ILE A 303 9.39 19.06 13.81
C ILE A 303 10.37 19.58 14.82
N GLY A 304 10.47 18.93 15.98
CA GLY A 304 11.35 19.31 17.07
C GLY A 304 10.87 18.77 18.41
N ILE A 305 11.32 19.42 19.48
CA ILE A 305 10.96 19.14 20.86
C ILE A 305 10.19 20.33 21.42
N TRP A 306 9.11 20.07 22.16
CA TRP A 306 8.38 21.10 22.89
C TRP A 306 9.17 21.49 24.15
N HIS A 307 9.43 22.78 24.32
CA HIS A 307 10.06 23.36 25.53
C HIS A 307 9.02 24.13 26.32
N GLN A 308 8.57 23.53 27.41
CA GLN A 308 7.49 24.08 28.25
C GLN A 308 7.86 25.41 28.87
N GLU A 309 9.09 25.54 29.37
CA GLU A 309 9.61 26.76 30.01
C GLU A 309 9.70 27.95 29.06
N MET A 310 9.84 27.67 27.76
CA MET A 310 9.91 28.67 26.69
C MET A 310 8.63 28.80 25.89
N ASN A 311 7.69 27.89 26.10
CA ASN A 311 6.38 27.79 25.40
C ASN A 311 6.52 27.81 23.89
N HIS A 312 7.51 27.07 23.35
CA HIS A 312 7.69 26.87 21.91
C HIS A 312 8.45 25.58 21.56
N TYR A 313 8.38 25.21 20.30
CA TYR A 313 9.10 24.08 19.73
C TYR A 313 10.49 24.49 19.27
N MET A 314 11.48 23.63 19.50
CA MET A 314 12.84 23.78 18.97
C MET A 314 13.33 22.47 18.36
N TYR A 315 14.07 22.56 17.27
CA TYR A 315 14.77 21.40 16.71
C TYR A 315 16.08 21.17 17.49
N ASP A 316 16.27 19.95 17.99
CA ASP A 316 17.51 19.55 18.65
C ASP A 316 18.54 19.07 17.62
N ASN A 317 19.54 19.90 17.35
CA ASN A 317 20.65 19.57 16.46
C ASN A 317 21.67 18.60 17.09
N SER A 318 21.66 18.44 18.40
CA SER A 318 22.60 17.58 19.12
C SER A 318 22.18 16.12 19.12
N ASN A 319 20.88 15.87 19.04
CA ASN A 319 20.29 14.52 18.97
C ASN A 319 19.18 14.47 17.92
N VAL A 320 19.52 14.09 16.70
CA VAL A 320 18.58 14.01 15.58
C VAL A 320 17.39 13.09 15.87
N PHE A 321 17.59 12.02 16.66
CA PHE A 321 16.57 11.04 17.00
C PHE A 321 15.61 11.49 18.12
N ALA A 322 15.89 12.60 18.78
CA ALA A 322 14.99 13.14 19.81
C ALA A 322 13.86 14.00 19.23
N ASN A 323 14.01 14.49 18.00
CA ASN A 323 13.03 15.36 17.38
C ASN A 323 11.77 14.58 16.98
N GLN A 324 10.62 15.15 17.28
CA GLN A 324 9.30 14.56 17.01
C GLN A 324 8.55 15.37 15.97
N VAL A 325 7.63 14.71 15.25
CA VAL A 325 6.67 15.37 14.37
C VAL A 325 5.41 15.67 15.17
N HIS A 326 5.02 16.93 15.20
CA HIS A 326 3.84 17.44 15.89
C HIS A 326 2.81 17.92 14.86
N ALA A 327 1.52 17.62 15.08
CA ALA A 327 0.41 17.92 14.18
C ALA A 327 -0.83 18.40 14.93
N PRO A 328 -1.82 19.03 14.25
CA PRO A 328 -3.06 19.50 14.87
C PRO A 328 -3.88 18.39 15.53
N SER A 329 -3.75 17.16 15.06
CA SER A 329 -4.50 16.02 15.55
C SER A 329 -3.65 14.74 15.54
N ALA A 330 -3.83 13.89 16.54
CA ALA A 330 -3.24 12.55 16.59
C ALA A 330 -3.70 11.62 15.47
N ASN A 331 -4.80 11.98 14.77
CA ASN A 331 -5.29 11.22 13.61
C ASN A 331 -4.59 11.59 12.29
N PHE A 332 -3.70 12.58 12.32
CA PHE A 332 -2.87 12.92 11.17
C PHE A 332 -1.67 11.97 11.09
N SER A 333 -1.02 11.91 9.95
CA SER A 333 0.13 11.05 9.76
C SER A 333 1.23 11.71 8.94
N TYR A 334 2.42 11.14 8.96
CA TYR A 334 3.55 11.57 8.15
C TYR A 334 4.33 10.36 7.66
N ALA A 335 5.11 10.56 6.61
CA ALA A 335 6.03 9.59 6.06
C ALA A 335 7.38 10.25 5.78
N LEU A 336 8.47 9.63 6.27
CA LEU A 336 9.83 9.98 5.92
C LEU A 336 10.41 8.85 5.09
N SER A 337 10.82 9.15 3.85
CA SER A 337 11.32 8.17 2.89
C SER A 337 12.74 8.50 2.45
N LEU A 338 13.57 7.46 2.27
CA LEU A 338 14.91 7.57 1.71
C LEU A 338 14.90 7.01 0.28
N ILE A 339 15.14 7.87 -0.69
CA ILE A 339 15.28 7.54 -2.10
C ILE A 339 16.77 7.44 -2.38
N LYS A 340 17.27 6.24 -2.64
CA LYS A 340 18.69 6.01 -2.93
C LYS A 340 19.05 6.55 -4.31
N ALA A 341 20.22 7.15 -4.43
CA ALA A 341 20.78 7.49 -5.73
C ALA A 341 20.94 6.24 -6.58
N ASP A 342 20.51 6.32 -7.82
CA ASP A 342 20.84 5.27 -8.79
C ASP A 342 22.34 5.31 -9.10
N THR A 343 23.11 4.45 -8.43
CA THR A 343 24.56 4.32 -8.65
C THR A 343 24.90 3.40 -9.82
N THR A 344 23.89 2.85 -10.50
CA THR A 344 24.10 2.01 -11.68
C THR A 344 24.38 2.92 -12.87
N PRO A 345 25.54 2.82 -13.53
CA PRO A 345 25.72 3.49 -14.82
C PRO A 345 24.62 2.98 -15.76
N PRO A 346 24.06 3.81 -16.65
CA PRO A 346 23.06 3.37 -17.61
C PRO A 346 23.70 2.27 -18.46
N THR A 347 23.52 1.03 -18.05
CA THR A 347 23.73 -0.11 -18.93
C THR A 347 22.62 -0.03 -19.94
N LEU A 348 22.96 0.18 -21.20
CA LEU A 348 22.03 -0.03 -22.31
C LEU A 348 21.28 -1.33 -22.02
N PRO A 349 19.95 -1.33 -22.05
CA PRO A 349 19.18 -2.51 -21.72
C PRO A 349 19.53 -3.62 -22.69
N THR A 350 20.23 -4.63 -22.20
CA THR A 350 20.39 -5.93 -22.87
C THR A 350 19.09 -6.73 -22.74
N ASN A 351 17.98 -6.06 -22.54
CA ASN A 351 16.69 -6.67 -22.33
C ASN A 351 16.07 -7.05 -23.67
N GLY A 352 16.40 -8.25 -24.12
CA GLY A 352 15.62 -8.91 -25.15
C GLY A 352 14.15 -9.04 -24.67
N TRP A 353 13.22 -8.92 -25.61
CA TRP A 353 11.82 -9.22 -25.33
C TRP A 353 11.66 -10.66 -24.84
N SER A 354 10.79 -10.89 -23.88
CA SER A 354 10.41 -12.19 -23.36
C SER A 354 8.89 -12.33 -23.34
N LYS A 355 8.39 -13.46 -23.79
CA LYS A 355 6.97 -13.76 -23.88
C LYS A 355 6.29 -13.81 -22.48
N GLU A 356 7.05 -14.22 -21.48
CA GLU A 356 6.56 -14.40 -20.11
C GLU A 356 6.63 -13.10 -19.29
N LYS A 357 7.36 -12.10 -19.77
CA LYS A 357 7.54 -10.84 -19.05
C LYS A 357 6.37 -9.89 -19.32
N VAL A 358 5.96 -9.18 -18.28
CA VAL A 358 5.03 -8.07 -18.38
C VAL A 358 5.80 -6.80 -18.73
N TYR A 359 5.25 -6.03 -19.66
CA TYR A 359 5.78 -4.72 -20.06
C TYR A 359 4.72 -3.65 -19.88
N VAL A 360 5.13 -2.45 -19.56
CA VAL A 360 4.25 -1.29 -19.32
C VAL A 360 4.62 -0.13 -20.24
N ALA A 361 3.75 0.87 -20.33
CA ALA A 361 4.02 2.04 -21.16
C ALA A 361 5.38 2.67 -20.82
N GLY A 362 6.23 2.84 -21.83
CA GLY A 362 7.58 3.37 -21.68
C GLY A 362 8.70 2.32 -21.60
N ASP A 363 8.37 1.04 -21.36
CA ASP A 363 9.38 -0.03 -21.40
C ASP A 363 9.99 -0.15 -22.79
N VAL A 364 11.33 -0.23 -22.82
CA VAL A 364 12.09 -0.40 -24.06
C VAL A 364 12.71 -1.80 -24.08
N VAL A 365 12.50 -2.51 -25.19
CA VAL A 365 13.09 -3.84 -25.39
C VAL A 365 13.80 -3.90 -26.74
N SER A 366 14.83 -4.73 -26.82
CA SER A 366 15.45 -5.11 -28.10
C SER A 366 14.81 -6.41 -28.59
N HIS A 367 14.24 -6.39 -29.80
CA HIS A 367 13.70 -7.59 -30.46
C HIS A 367 13.97 -7.54 -31.97
N ASN A 368 14.52 -8.63 -32.51
CA ASN A 368 14.88 -8.76 -33.93
C ASN A 368 15.75 -7.60 -34.44
N GLY A 369 16.74 -7.17 -33.62
CA GLY A 369 17.70 -6.13 -33.98
C GLY A 369 17.15 -4.71 -34.01
N ARG A 370 15.94 -4.48 -33.46
CA ARG A 370 15.28 -3.19 -33.35
C ARG A 370 14.87 -2.93 -31.91
N GLU A 371 14.89 -1.67 -31.49
CA GLU A 371 14.30 -1.22 -30.23
C GLU A 371 12.80 -0.97 -30.41
N TRP A 372 12.03 -1.36 -29.38
CA TRP A 372 10.59 -1.23 -29.32
C TRP A 372 10.20 -0.65 -27.98
N THR A 373 9.31 0.34 -27.98
CA THR A 373 8.77 0.95 -26.78
C THR A 373 7.32 0.52 -26.58
N ALA A 374 7.03 -0.04 -25.42
CA ALA A 374 5.65 -0.37 -25.04
C ALA A 374 4.82 0.92 -24.87
N GLN A 375 3.63 0.97 -25.46
CA GLN A 375 2.72 2.12 -25.40
C GLN A 375 1.70 1.98 -24.25
N TRP A 376 1.46 0.76 -23.82
CA TRP A 376 0.59 0.39 -22.69
C TRP A 376 1.00 -0.98 -22.17
N TRP A 377 0.32 -1.42 -21.12
CA TRP A 377 0.56 -2.73 -20.54
C TRP A 377 0.36 -3.85 -21.55
N THR A 378 1.34 -4.75 -21.65
CA THR A 378 1.28 -5.93 -22.49
C THR A 378 2.08 -7.10 -21.90
N THR A 379 1.64 -8.32 -22.19
CA THR A 379 2.37 -9.56 -21.92
C THR A 379 2.12 -10.54 -23.05
N GLY A 380 3.13 -11.28 -23.45
CA GLY A 380 3.01 -12.27 -24.53
C GLY A 380 2.88 -11.69 -25.94
N GLU A 381 2.67 -10.38 -26.10
CA GLU A 381 2.60 -9.71 -27.39
C GLU A 381 4.03 -9.47 -27.92
N GLU A 382 4.36 -10.10 -29.04
CA GLU A 382 5.68 -10.01 -29.65
C GLU A 382 5.84 -8.69 -30.41
N PRO A 383 6.91 -7.90 -30.13
CA PRO A 383 7.18 -6.65 -30.85
C PRO A 383 7.24 -6.82 -32.35
N GLY A 384 6.51 -5.99 -33.09
CA GLY A 384 6.48 -5.98 -34.55
C GLY A 384 5.47 -6.93 -35.19
N THR A 385 4.68 -7.69 -34.40
CA THR A 385 3.71 -8.65 -34.95
C THR A 385 2.28 -8.12 -35.05
N THR A 386 1.92 -7.07 -34.30
CA THR A 386 0.54 -6.58 -34.16
C THR A 386 0.25 -5.26 -34.89
N GLY A 387 1.22 -4.74 -35.66
CA GLY A 387 1.08 -3.53 -36.49
C GLY A 387 0.77 -2.25 -35.68
N GLU A 388 0.12 -1.29 -36.31
CA GLU A 388 -0.15 0.04 -35.72
C GLU A 388 -1.06 0.02 -34.47
N TRP A 389 -1.75 -1.08 -34.21
CA TRP A 389 -2.68 -1.21 -33.09
C TRP A 389 -2.10 -2.06 -31.95
N GLY A 390 -0.88 -2.57 -32.11
CA GLY A 390 -0.18 -3.32 -31.07
C GLY A 390 0.43 -2.44 -29.98
N ALA A 391 0.88 -3.05 -28.89
CA ALA A 391 1.48 -2.36 -27.77
C ALA A 391 2.87 -1.77 -28.08
N TRP A 392 3.54 -2.18 -29.14
CA TRP A 392 4.93 -1.85 -29.43
C TRP A 392 5.11 -0.84 -30.57
N ARG A 393 5.92 0.19 -30.35
CA ARG A 393 6.34 1.22 -31.33
C ARG A 393 7.85 1.32 -31.40
#